data_7387f68169e038626fd9fbe561217f8d
#
_entry.id   7387f68169e038626fd9fbe561217f8d
#
_cell.length_a   1.000
_cell.length_b   1.000
_cell.length_c   1.000
_cell.angle_alpha   90.00
_cell.angle_beta   90.00
_cell.angle_gamma   90.00
#
_symmetry.space_group_name_H-M   'P 1'
#
loop_
_entity.id
_entity.type
_entity.pdbx_description
1 polymer ?
#
loop_
_entity_poly.entity_id
_entity_poly.type
_entity_poly.pdbx_seq_one_letter_code
_entity_poly.pdbx_strand_id
1 'polypeptide(L)' 'MNKYTFVFEIGWRDPETGRLKPHEYRKKTQMSINDARAYARRLSNTQNVLHVHFYKEMY' A
#
# COMPACT_ATOMS: atom_id res chain seq x y z
N MET A 1 2.60 2.43 -22.84
CA MET A 1 2.06 2.57 -21.48
C MET A 1 3.11 3.07 -20.53
N ASN A 2 2.74 4.04 -19.71
CA ASN A 2 3.69 4.61 -18.76
C ASN A 2 3.77 3.76 -17.50
N LYS A 3 5.00 3.51 -17.08
CA LYS A 3 5.27 2.79 -15.84
C LYS A 3 5.95 3.74 -14.87
N TYR A 4 5.58 3.62 -13.61
CA TYR A 4 6.04 4.53 -12.57
C TYR A 4 6.45 3.74 -11.34
N THR A 5 7.09 4.45 -10.42
CA THR A 5 7.36 3.91 -9.09
C THR A 5 6.29 4.45 -8.16
N PHE A 6 5.65 3.56 -7.41
CA PHE A 6 4.63 3.92 -6.43
C PHE A 6 5.09 3.53 -5.04
N VAL A 7 4.72 4.35 -4.07
CA VAL A 7 4.94 4.07 -2.66
C VAL A 7 3.58 3.80 -2.03
N PHE A 8 3.48 2.69 -1.30
CA PHE A 8 2.25 2.29 -0.63
C PHE A 8 2.45 2.40 0.87
N GLU A 9 1.64 3.23 1.51
CA GLU A 9 1.61 3.37 2.96
C GLU A 9 0.49 2.49 3.48
N ILE A 10 0.83 1.53 4.33
CA ILE A 10 -0.11 0.52 4.81
C ILE A 10 -0.24 0.65 6.31
N GLY A 11 -1.47 0.85 6.77
CA GLY A 11 -1.75 0.89 8.21
C GLY A 11 -2.21 -0.48 8.68
N TRP A 12 -1.52 -1.01 9.66
CA TRP A 12 -1.79 -2.34 10.21
C TRP A 12 -2.30 -2.26 11.64
N ARG A 13 -3.07 -3.27 12.02
CA ARG A 13 -3.45 -3.48 13.39
C ARG A 13 -2.85 -4.80 13.87
N ASP A 14 -2.29 -4.77 15.08
CA ASP A 14 -1.78 -5.98 15.71
C ASP A 14 -2.96 -6.87 16.09
N PRO A 15 -3.04 -8.10 15.58
CA PRO A 15 -4.16 -8.98 15.88
C PRO A 15 -4.19 -9.44 17.33
N GLU A 16 -3.05 -9.45 18.03
CA GLU A 16 -2.99 -9.91 19.40
C GLU A 16 -3.42 -8.85 20.39
N THR A 17 -3.02 -7.59 20.16
CA THR A 17 -3.29 -6.52 21.09
C THR A 17 -4.39 -5.58 20.65
N GLY A 18 -4.73 -5.60 19.36
CA GLY A 18 -5.68 -4.67 18.75
C GLY A 18 -5.12 -3.27 18.55
N ARG A 19 -3.86 -3.05 18.84
CA ARG A 19 -3.23 -1.74 18.74
C ARG A 19 -2.72 -1.50 17.34
N LEU A 20 -2.57 -0.21 17.01
CA LEU A 20 -1.99 0.17 15.73
C LEU A 20 -0.50 -0.14 15.72
N LYS A 21 -0.04 -0.69 14.61
CA LYS A 21 1.39 -0.90 14.38
C LYS A 21 1.94 0.30 13.63
N PRO A 22 3.27 0.51 13.65
CA PRO A 22 3.87 1.54 12.79
C PRO A 22 3.53 1.26 11.34
N HIS A 23 3.34 2.34 10.57
CA HIS A 23 3.01 2.19 9.15
C HIS A 23 4.13 1.49 8.41
N GLU A 24 3.71 0.63 7.48
CA GLU A 24 4.65 -0.01 6.56
C GLU A 24 4.65 0.77 5.26
N TYR A 25 5.83 0.92 4.66
CA TYR A 25 5.97 1.57 3.37
C TYR A 25 6.56 0.57 2.39
N ARG A 26 5.88 0.37 1.27
CA ARG A 26 6.35 -0.52 0.21
C ARG A 26 6.54 0.27 -1.06
N LYS A 27 7.69 0.11 -1.68
CA LYS A 27 8.02 0.77 -2.92
C LYS A 27 7.97 -0.27 -4.04
N LYS A 28 7.17 0.00 -5.07
CA LYS A 28 7.05 -0.87 -6.22
C LYS A 28 7.39 -0.08 -7.49
N THR A 29 8.25 -0.64 -8.31
CA THR A 29 8.65 -0.03 -9.57
C THR A 29 7.93 -0.68 -10.73
N GLN A 30 7.97 -0.03 -11.89
CA GLN A 30 7.44 -0.59 -13.14
C GLN A 30 5.95 -0.90 -13.04
N MET A 31 5.17 0.00 -12.44
CA MET A 31 3.72 -0.16 -12.30
C MET A 31 2.97 0.92 -13.07
N SER A 32 1.87 0.53 -13.71
CA SER A 32 0.91 1.50 -14.22
C SER A 32 -0.01 1.94 -13.08
N ILE A 33 -0.76 3.03 -13.30
CA ILE A 33 -1.72 3.50 -12.29
C ILE A 33 -2.78 2.44 -12.01
N ASN A 34 -3.20 1.69 -13.03
CA ASN A 34 -4.19 0.64 -12.84
C ASN A 34 -3.64 -0.50 -12.02
N ASP A 35 -2.37 -0.86 -12.22
CA ASP A 35 -1.70 -1.89 -11.42
C ASP A 35 -1.60 -1.44 -9.96
N ALA A 36 -1.28 -0.16 -9.74
CA ALA A 36 -1.18 0.37 -8.39
C ALA A 36 -2.52 0.32 -7.67
N ARG A 37 -3.59 0.67 -8.37
CA ARG A 37 -4.94 0.59 -7.79
C ARG A 37 -5.33 -0.84 -7.43
N ALA A 38 -5.04 -1.78 -8.31
CA ALA A 38 -5.35 -3.18 -8.06
C ALA A 38 -4.56 -3.72 -6.86
N TYR A 39 -3.29 -3.34 -6.78
CA TYR A 39 -2.45 -3.75 -5.66
C TYR A 39 -2.96 -3.17 -4.34
N ALA A 40 -3.30 -1.87 -4.34
CA ALA A 40 -3.83 -1.22 -3.15
C ALA A 40 -5.14 -1.87 -2.70
N ARG A 41 -6.00 -2.24 -3.66
CA ARG A 41 -7.27 -2.91 -3.33
C ARG A 41 -7.02 -4.26 -2.67
N ARG A 42 -6.08 -5.03 -3.19
CA ARG A 42 -5.75 -6.32 -2.59
C ARG A 42 -5.17 -6.15 -1.20
N LEU A 43 -4.32 -5.16 -1.01
CA LEU A 43 -3.78 -4.87 0.32
C LEU A 43 -4.90 -4.48 1.30
N SER A 44 -5.83 -3.65 0.86
CA SER A 44 -6.91 -3.19 1.75
C SER A 44 -7.85 -4.32 2.15
N ASN A 45 -7.89 -5.41 1.38
CA ASN A 45 -8.70 -6.58 1.71
C ASN A 45 -7.92 -7.62 2.53
N THR A 46 -6.67 -7.33 2.85
CA THR A 46 -5.85 -8.21 3.66
C THR A 46 -6.25 -8.07 5.13
N GLN A 47 -6.26 -9.20 5.84
CA GLN A 47 -6.64 -9.21 7.25
C GLN A 47 -5.69 -8.30 8.05
N ASN A 48 -6.26 -7.52 8.96
CA ASN A 48 -5.56 -6.60 9.85
C ASN A 48 -5.00 -5.36 9.17
N VAL A 49 -5.31 -5.14 7.90
CA VAL A 49 -4.99 -3.88 7.22
C VAL A 49 -6.15 -2.92 7.46
N LEU A 50 -5.84 -1.73 8.00
CA LEU A 50 -6.83 -0.72 8.32
C LEU A 50 -7.02 0.27 7.19
N HIS A 51 -5.94 0.63 6.51
CA HIS A 51 -6.01 1.54 5.38
C HIS A 51 -4.79 1.36 4.49
N VAL A 52 -4.94 1.78 3.24
CA VAL A 52 -3.85 1.79 2.28
C VAL A 52 -3.91 3.10 1.52
N HIS A 53 -2.81 3.83 1.49
CA HIS A 53 -2.63 5.00 0.65
C HIS A 53 -1.48 4.75 -0.30
N PHE A 54 -1.59 5.24 -1.52
CA PHE A 54 -0.48 5.12 -2.42
C PHE A 54 -0.31 6.41 -3.22
N TYR A 55 0.91 6.67 -3.63
CA TYR A 55 1.22 7.85 -4.41
C TYR A 55 2.38 7.55 -5.35
N LYS A 56 2.41 8.29 -6.44
CA LYS A 56 3.49 8.17 -7.41
C LYS A 56 4.71 8.90 -6.86
N GLU A 57 5.85 8.23 -6.87
CA GLU A 57 7.10 8.86 -6.48
C GLU A 57 7.56 9.76 -7.62
N MET A 58 7.84 11.00 -7.31
CA MET A 58 8.28 11.99 -8.30
C MET A 58 9.77 12.26 -8.14
N TYR A 59 10.44 12.31 -9.28
CA TYR A 59 11.86 12.61 -9.33
C TYR A 59 12.10 13.97 -9.97
#